data_401535771b5d5a853d4d1550d9bbbb4e
#
_entry.id   401535771b5d5a853d4d1550d9bbbb4e
#
_cell.length_a   1.000
_cell.length_b   1.000
_cell.length_c   1.000
_cell.angle_alpha   90.00
_cell.angle_beta   90.00
_cell.angle_gamma   90.00
#
_symmetry.space_group_name_H-M   'P 1'
#
loop_
_entity.id
_entity.type
_entity.pdbx_description
1 polymer ?
#
loop_
_entity_poly.entity_id
_entity_poly.type
_entity_poly.pdbx_seq_one_letter_code
_entity_poly.pdbx_strand_id
1 'polypeptide(L)'
;DDYLTTENLQDLLSPVPDIVLDCIDDVKAKLALMLHCRFNKIPLIVSGGAGGKRDPLKIRVADLSKTEQDPMLAKLRTQLRALGICKKPKDKFGMTCVYSLEQPFATADVCATSSEHYAAKPV
;
A
#
# COMPACT_ATOMS: atom_id res chain seq x y z
N ASP A 1 -5.91 -19.70 4.30
CA ASP A 1 -5.96 -18.91 5.55
C ASP A 1 -4.59 -18.66 6.17
N ASP A 2 -3.56 -18.73 5.39
CA ASP A 2 -2.23 -18.44 5.89
C ASP A 2 -1.92 -16.96 5.74
N TYR A 3 -1.20 -16.41 6.72
CA TYR A 3 -0.68 -15.06 6.58
C TYR A 3 0.42 -15.06 5.53
N LEU A 4 0.46 -14.03 4.71
CA LEU A 4 1.51 -13.89 3.72
C LEU A 4 2.81 -13.47 4.40
N THR A 5 3.86 -14.25 4.17
CA THR A 5 5.20 -13.94 4.67
C THR A 5 6.20 -14.04 3.53
N THR A 6 7.42 -13.60 3.80
CA THR A 6 8.47 -13.71 2.79
C THR A 6 8.83 -15.17 2.48
N GLU A 7 8.62 -16.06 3.46
CA GLU A 7 8.95 -17.47 3.31
C GLU A 7 7.92 -18.25 2.50
N ASN A 8 6.63 -17.90 2.63
CA ASN A 8 5.56 -18.67 1.98
C ASN A 8 5.02 -18.02 0.71
N LEU A 9 5.58 -16.88 0.30
CA LEU A 9 5.05 -16.12 -0.79
C LEU A 9 5.02 -16.89 -2.10
N GLN A 10 6.10 -17.58 -2.42
CA GLN A 10 6.18 -18.36 -3.64
C GLN A 10 5.17 -19.49 -3.66
N ASP A 11 4.98 -20.17 -2.53
CA ASP A 11 4.01 -21.26 -2.43
C ASP A 11 2.58 -20.75 -2.57
N LEU A 12 2.26 -19.63 -1.92
CA LEU A 12 0.92 -19.08 -1.98
C LEU A 12 0.57 -18.56 -3.38
N LEU A 13 1.57 -18.15 -4.15
CA LEU A 13 1.37 -17.66 -5.50
C LEU A 13 1.70 -18.71 -6.56
N SER A 14 1.61 -19.98 -6.20
CA SER A 14 1.81 -21.09 -7.12
C SER A 14 0.48 -21.87 -7.26
N PRO A 15 -0.03 -22.11 -8.49
CA PRO A 15 0.53 -21.64 -9.77
C PRO A 15 0.51 -20.11 -9.91
N VAL A 16 1.32 -19.59 -10.82
CA VAL A 16 1.45 -18.16 -11.02
C VAL A 16 0.09 -17.57 -11.41
N PRO A 17 -0.41 -16.59 -10.66
CA PRO A 17 -1.69 -15.98 -11.00
C PRO A 17 -1.57 -15.04 -12.19
N ASP A 18 -2.70 -14.78 -12.84
CA ASP A 18 -2.75 -13.82 -13.94
C ASP A 18 -2.66 -12.39 -13.47
N ILE A 19 -3.15 -12.11 -12.27
CA ILE A 19 -3.10 -10.79 -11.65
C ILE A 19 -3.20 -10.95 -10.14
N VAL A 20 -2.56 -10.04 -9.42
CA VAL A 20 -2.61 -9.98 -7.96
C VAL A 20 -3.20 -8.66 -7.52
N LEU A 21 -4.16 -8.70 -6.62
CA LEU A 21 -4.70 -7.51 -5.96
C LEU A 21 -4.15 -7.47 -4.54
N ASP A 22 -3.32 -6.47 -4.26
CA ASP A 22 -2.65 -6.34 -2.98
C ASP A 22 -3.42 -5.39 -2.08
N CYS A 23 -4.15 -5.96 -1.13
CA CYS A 23 -4.90 -5.18 -0.13
C CYS A 23 -4.33 -5.34 1.27
N ILE A 24 -3.04 -5.64 1.36
CA ILE A 24 -2.36 -5.88 2.64
C ILE A 24 -2.07 -4.57 3.34
N ASP A 25 -2.29 -4.51 4.65
CA ASP A 25 -1.97 -3.34 5.47
C ASP A 25 -0.58 -3.40 6.08
N ASP A 26 -0.01 -4.59 6.21
CA ASP A 26 1.32 -4.73 6.77
C ASP A 26 2.37 -4.34 5.74
N VAL A 27 3.13 -3.31 6.03
CA VAL A 27 4.11 -2.76 5.09
C VAL A 27 5.17 -3.78 4.70
N LYS A 28 5.64 -4.58 5.66
CA LYS A 28 6.67 -5.57 5.39
C LYS A 28 6.17 -6.65 4.42
N ALA A 29 5.00 -7.20 4.68
CA ALA A 29 4.42 -8.21 3.82
C ALA A 29 4.06 -7.63 2.45
N LYS A 30 3.54 -6.40 2.44
CA LYS A 30 3.19 -5.70 1.22
C LYS A 30 4.42 -5.47 0.35
N LEU A 31 5.52 -5.04 0.94
CA LEU A 31 6.76 -4.84 0.22
C LEU A 31 7.26 -6.14 -0.40
N ALA A 32 7.21 -7.24 0.36
CA ALA A 32 7.64 -8.53 -0.15
C ALA A 32 6.80 -8.98 -1.34
N LEU A 33 5.49 -8.79 -1.26
CA LEU A 33 4.60 -9.16 -2.35
C LEU A 33 4.86 -8.30 -3.59
N MET A 34 5.06 -7.01 -3.39
CA MET A 34 5.35 -6.10 -4.51
C MET A 34 6.66 -6.48 -5.21
N LEU A 35 7.68 -6.81 -4.44
CA LEU A 35 8.96 -7.23 -5.03
C LEU A 35 8.82 -8.56 -5.77
N HIS A 36 8.12 -9.51 -5.19
CA HIS A 36 7.90 -10.81 -5.82
C HIS A 36 7.19 -10.65 -7.17
N CYS A 37 6.12 -9.88 -7.20
CA CYS A 37 5.37 -9.66 -8.43
C CYS A 37 6.19 -8.93 -9.47
N ARG A 38 6.99 -7.95 -9.04
CA ARG A 38 7.84 -7.22 -9.97
C ARG A 38 8.88 -8.12 -10.61
N PHE A 39 9.59 -8.91 -9.80
CA PHE A 39 10.65 -9.77 -10.32
C PHE A 39 10.11 -10.93 -11.16
N ASN A 40 8.91 -11.37 -10.91
CA ASN A 40 8.30 -12.46 -11.66
C ASN A 40 7.34 -11.97 -12.75
N LYS A 41 7.27 -10.66 -12.97
CA LYS A 41 6.44 -10.03 -14.00
C LYS A 41 4.97 -10.40 -13.86
N ILE A 42 4.48 -10.49 -12.65
CA ILE A 42 3.07 -10.74 -12.36
C ILE A 42 2.36 -9.38 -12.28
N PRO A 43 1.28 -9.17 -13.05
CA PRO A 43 0.52 -7.93 -12.94
C PRO A 43 -0.01 -7.71 -11.54
N LEU A 44 0.14 -6.49 -11.03
CA LEU A 44 -0.17 -6.18 -9.64
C LEU A 44 -0.94 -4.87 -9.55
N ILE A 45 -2.01 -4.89 -8.78
CA ILE A 45 -2.74 -3.68 -8.39
C ILE A 45 -2.63 -3.55 -6.88
N VAL A 46 -2.14 -2.41 -6.42
CA VAL A 46 -1.83 -2.16 -5.01
C VAL A 46 -2.86 -1.19 -4.45
N SER A 47 -3.48 -1.56 -3.33
CA SER A 47 -4.37 -0.68 -2.59
C SER A 47 -3.56 0.13 -1.58
N GLY A 48 -3.79 1.44 -1.55
CA GLY A 48 -3.20 2.30 -0.54
C GLY A 48 -3.85 2.15 0.81
N GLY A 49 -3.38 2.92 1.78
CA GLY A 49 -3.97 2.94 3.10
C GLY A 49 -5.30 3.68 3.11
N ALA A 50 -6.29 3.11 3.77
CA ALA A 50 -7.63 3.69 3.81
C ALA A 50 -7.96 4.37 5.15
N GLY A 51 -7.11 4.24 6.15
CA GLY A 51 -7.38 4.82 7.47
C GLY A 51 -7.54 6.33 7.41
N GLY A 52 -8.59 6.83 8.00
CA GLY A 52 -8.84 8.26 8.05
C GLY A 52 -9.37 8.87 6.78
N LYS A 53 -9.75 8.07 5.79
CA LYS A 53 -10.26 8.58 4.52
C LYS A 53 -11.74 8.28 4.39
N ARG A 54 -12.50 9.25 3.90
CA ARG A 54 -13.96 9.16 3.89
C ARG A 54 -14.61 9.47 2.54
N ASP A 55 -13.91 10.15 1.65
CA ASP A 55 -14.53 10.63 0.42
C ASP A 55 -14.17 9.72 -0.76
N PRO A 56 -15.11 8.86 -1.19
CA PRO A 56 -14.82 7.94 -2.29
C PRO A 56 -14.63 8.65 -3.64
N LEU A 57 -15.04 9.89 -3.76
CA LEU A 57 -14.86 10.64 -5.00
C LEU A 57 -13.42 11.07 -5.21
N LYS A 58 -12.58 10.93 -4.20
CA LYS A 58 -11.15 11.28 -4.31
C LYS A 58 -10.27 10.08 -4.60
N ILE A 59 -10.87 8.95 -4.91
CA ILE A 59 -10.08 7.76 -5.28
C ILE A 59 -9.49 7.95 -6.65
N ARG A 60 -8.21 7.61 -6.77
CA ARG A 60 -7.44 7.75 -8.02
C ARG A 60 -6.65 6.48 -8.29
N VAL A 61 -6.28 6.32 -9.54
CA VAL A 61 -5.45 5.21 -10.00
C VAL A 61 -4.23 5.79 -10.69
N ALA A 62 -3.05 5.39 -10.23
CA ALA A 62 -1.80 5.85 -10.83
C ALA A 62 -0.68 4.89 -10.48
N ASP A 63 0.44 4.99 -11.23
CA ASP A 63 1.66 4.29 -10.85
C ASP A 63 2.13 4.76 -9.47
N LEU A 64 2.81 3.88 -8.75
CA LEU A 64 3.32 4.21 -7.41
C LEU A 64 4.14 5.49 -7.39
N SER A 65 4.86 5.78 -8.46
CA SER A 65 5.69 6.99 -8.56
C SER A 65 4.88 8.28 -8.52
N LYS A 66 3.60 8.21 -8.82
CA LYS A 66 2.73 9.40 -8.92
C LYS A 66 1.68 9.48 -7.82
N THR A 67 1.71 8.58 -6.86
CA THR A 67 0.72 8.60 -5.78
C THR A 67 1.01 9.73 -4.80
N GLU A 68 -0.06 10.30 -4.24
CA GLU A 68 0.01 11.42 -3.31
C GLU A 68 -0.90 11.18 -2.12
N GLN A 69 -0.66 11.85 -1.01
CA GLN A 69 -1.52 11.85 0.17
C GLN A 69 -1.72 10.47 0.80
N ASP A 70 -0.84 9.53 0.54
CA ASP A 70 -0.92 8.20 1.11
C ASP A 70 0.40 7.85 1.79
N PRO A 71 0.43 7.90 3.13
CA PRO A 71 1.66 7.65 3.86
C PRO A 71 2.21 6.23 3.67
N MET A 72 1.34 5.24 3.54
CA MET A 72 1.78 3.87 3.32
C MET A 72 2.47 3.73 1.98
N LEU A 73 1.87 4.25 0.92
CA LEU A 73 2.48 4.19 -0.41
C LEU A 73 3.77 5.00 -0.48
N ALA A 74 3.82 6.15 0.21
CA ALA A 74 5.05 6.94 0.29
C ALA A 74 6.17 6.16 0.96
N LYS A 75 5.87 5.44 2.02
CA LYS A 75 6.85 4.61 2.72
C LYS A 75 7.34 3.48 1.83
N LEU A 76 6.43 2.82 1.13
CA LEU A 76 6.79 1.75 0.19
C LEU A 76 7.68 2.28 -0.93
N ARG A 77 7.35 3.45 -1.47
CA ARG A 77 8.14 4.08 -2.51
C ARG A 77 9.56 4.36 -2.04
N THR A 78 9.70 4.89 -0.82
CA THR A 78 11.01 5.15 -0.23
C THR A 78 11.81 3.87 -0.04
N GLN A 79 11.18 2.83 0.47
CA GLN A 79 11.85 1.56 0.70
C GLN A 79 12.27 0.88 -0.60
N LEU A 80 11.44 0.94 -1.64
CA LEU A 80 11.80 0.38 -2.93
C LEU A 80 12.98 1.11 -3.55
N ARG A 81 13.02 2.43 -3.43
CA ARG A 81 14.16 3.20 -3.92
C ARG A 81 15.45 2.88 -3.17
N ALA A 82 15.33 2.67 -1.87
CA ALA A 82 16.48 2.26 -1.06
C ALA A 82 17.05 0.90 -1.50
N LEU A 83 16.18 0.03 -2.01
CA LEU A 83 16.61 -1.26 -2.55
C LEU A 83 17.14 -1.17 -3.98
N GLY A 84 17.20 0.03 -4.54
CA GLY A 84 17.74 0.23 -5.88
C GLY A 84 16.71 0.17 -6.99
N ILE A 85 15.45 0.08 -6.67
CA ILE A 85 14.39 0.02 -7.66
C ILE A 85 13.90 1.44 -7.95
N CYS A 86 13.98 1.85 -9.22
CA CYS A 86 13.50 3.16 -9.68
C CYS A 86 14.10 4.30 -8.85
N LYS A 87 15.42 4.43 -8.90
CA LYS A 87 16.14 5.42 -8.10
C LYS A 87 15.81 6.86 -8.47
N LYS A 88 15.45 7.10 -9.71
CA LYS A 88 15.15 8.46 -10.18
C LYS A 88 13.70 8.81 -9.87
N PRO A 89 13.44 10.06 -9.45
CA PRO A 89 12.06 10.45 -9.10
C PRO A 89 11.04 10.28 -10.23
N LYS A 90 11.49 10.33 -11.48
CA LYS A 90 10.59 10.24 -12.62
C LYS A 90 10.36 8.81 -13.10
N ASP A 91 11.12 7.85 -12.60
CA ASP A 91 10.99 6.48 -13.04
C ASP A 91 9.69 5.87 -12.53
N LYS A 92 9.00 5.15 -13.40
CA LYS A 92 7.80 4.43 -13.03
C LYS A 92 8.17 3.11 -12.38
N PHE A 93 7.43 2.74 -11.33
CA PHE A 93 7.64 1.47 -10.68
C PHE A 93 7.01 0.30 -11.44
N GLY A 94 6.06 0.59 -12.32
CA GLY A 94 5.32 -0.46 -13.00
C GLY A 94 4.28 -1.11 -12.11
N MET A 95 3.88 -0.44 -11.05
CA MET A 95 2.90 -0.93 -10.08
C MET A 95 1.72 0.03 -10.06
N THR A 96 0.55 -0.46 -10.46
CA THR A 96 -0.66 0.35 -10.44
C THR A 96 -1.21 0.41 -9.03
N CYS A 97 -1.45 1.61 -8.54
CA CYS A 97 -1.98 1.83 -7.19
C CYS A 97 -3.36 2.47 -7.25
N VAL A 98 -4.24 2.02 -6.38
CA VAL A 98 -5.54 2.63 -6.12
C VAL A 98 -5.45 3.31 -4.76
N TYR A 99 -5.65 4.60 -4.72
CA TYR A 99 -5.43 5.38 -3.52
C TYR A 99 -6.36 6.59 -3.48
N SER A 100 -6.45 7.25 -2.34
CA SER A 100 -7.26 8.45 -2.19
C SER A 100 -6.38 9.68 -2.11
N LEU A 101 -6.77 10.74 -2.82
CA LEU A 101 -6.12 12.05 -2.71
C LEU A 101 -6.48 12.77 -1.41
N GLU A 102 -7.42 12.23 -0.66
CA GLU A 102 -7.85 12.83 0.59
C GLU A 102 -6.72 12.82 1.60
N GLN A 103 -6.53 13.91 2.32
CA GLN A 103 -5.61 13.93 3.44
C GLN A 103 -6.15 13.05 4.55
N PRO A 104 -5.35 12.13 5.11
CA PRO A 104 -5.85 11.32 6.21
C PRO A 104 -6.17 12.18 7.41
N PHE A 105 -7.19 11.79 8.17
CA PHE A 105 -7.45 12.42 9.44
C PHE A 105 -6.27 12.29 10.36
N ALA A 106 -5.95 13.37 11.06
CA ALA A 106 -4.95 13.28 12.10
C ALA A 106 -5.51 12.45 13.25
N THR A 107 -4.75 11.46 13.68
CA THR A 107 -5.16 10.62 14.80
C THR A 107 -5.43 11.43 16.05
N ALA A 108 -4.63 12.48 16.27
CA ALA A 108 -4.81 13.36 17.41
C ALA A 108 -6.15 14.07 17.40
N ASP A 109 -6.64 14.47 16.25
CA ASP A 109 -7.95 15.14 16.15
C ASP A 109 -9.07 14.20 16.54
N VAL A 110 -9.01 12.95 16.08
CA VAL A 110 -10.01 11.96 16.42
C VAL A 110 -9.99 11.67 17.92
N CYS A 111 -8.81 11.51 18.49
CA CYS A 111 -8.67 11.26 19.90
C CYS A 111 -9.18 12.43 20.73
N ALA A 112 -8.94 13.65 20.30
CA ALA A 112 -9.38 14.83 21.03
C ALA A 112 -10.91 14.94 21.07
N THR A 113 -11.57 14.48 20.04
CA THR A 113 -13.03 14.61 19.98
C THR A 113 -13.76 13.47 20.65
N SER A 114 -13.14 12.33 20.82
CA SER A 114 -13.83 11.16 21.33
C SER A 114 -13.18 10.55 22.54
N SER A 115 -12.28 11.26 23.15
CA SER A 115 -11.49 10.68 24.24
C SER A 115 -12.32 10.23 25.42
N GLU A 116 -13.44 10.87 25.65
CA GLU A 116 -14.24 10.51 26.80
C GLU A 116 -15.00 9.23 26.62
N HIS A 117 -15.40 8.89 25.46
CA HIS A 117 -16.29 7.76 25.31
C HIS A 117 -15.83 6.77 24.28
N TYR A 118 -14.54 6.72 24.04
CA TYR A 118 -14.13 5.73 23.14
C TYR A 118 -12.67 5.52 23.19
N ALA A 119 -12.45 4.57 23.93
CA ALA A 119 -11.11 4.14 24.11
C ALA A 119 -10.55 3.50 22.88
N ALA A 120 -11.39 3.13 21.98
CA ALA A 120 -10.89 2.53 20.77
C ALA A 120 -10.05 3.54 20.04
N LYS A 121 -9.00 3.09 19.50
CA LYS A 121 -8.19 3.93 18.76
C LYS A 121 -8.80 4.16 17.46
N PRO A 122 -8.55 5.25 16.92
CA PRO A 122 -8.85 5.49 15.53
C PRO A 122 -8.04 4.53 14.71
N VAL A 123 -8.61 4.09 13.71
CA VAL A 123 -7.90 3.15 12.85
C VAL A 123 -7.18 3.83 11.74
#